data_ce644b28220ec2cc9922a6ef5987e820
#
_entry.id   ce644b28220ec2cc9922a6ef5987e820
#
_cell.length_a   1.000
_cell.length_b   1.000
_cell.length_c   1.000
_cell.angle_alpha   90.00
_cell.angle_beta   90.00
_cell.angle_gamma   90.00
#
_symmetry.space_group_name_H-M   'P 1'
#
loop_
_entity.id
_entity.type
_entity.pdbx_description
1 polymer ?
#
loop_
_entity_poly.entity_id
_entity_poly.type
_entity_poly.pdbx_seq_one_letter_code
_entity_poly.pdbx_strand_id
1 'polypeptide(L)'
;MAVEFVGIDPDPDLDHCPTVWADAEAQEILLQGWKPSTETQTECKASSPANGPVPDSEALIRMPARMIPMIREACDAVERAQLR
;
A
#
# COMPACT_ATOMS: atom_id res chain seq x y z
N MET A 1 -14.43 12.37 8.59
CA MET A 1 -13.63 11.65 7.58
C MET A 1 -12.73 10.66 8.25
N ALA A 2 -12.74 9.45 7.75
CA ALA A 2 -12.04 8.34 8.37
C ALA A 2 -10.59 8.18 7.91
N VAL A 3 -10.22 8.77 6.78
CA VAL A 3 -8.90 8.60 6.19
C VAL A 3 -7.91 9.58 6.83
N GLU A 4 -6.86 9.02 7.41
CA GLU A 4 -5.84 9.79 8.11
C GLU A 4 -4.50 9.65 7.37
N PHE A 5 -3.89 10.77 7.04
CA PHE A 5 -2.57 10.76 6.40
C PHE A 5 -1.51 10.28 7.39
N VAL A 6 -0.66 9.34 6.95
CA VAL A 6 0.42 8.81 7.79
C VAL A 6 1.78 9.28 7.31
N GLY A 7 2.06 9.19 6.02
CA GLY A 7 3.36 9.63 5.54
C GLY A 7 3.49 9.58 4.02
N ILE A 8 4.47 10.29 3.53
CA ILE A 8 4.79 10.39 2.11
C ILE A 8 6.28 10.09 1.92
N ASP A 9 6.64 9.61 0.73
CA ASP A 9 8.02 9.29 0.40
C ASP A 9 8.93 10.50 0.67
N PRO A 10 9.95 10.35 1.50
CA PRO A 10 10.86 11.45 1.83
C PRO A 10 11.83 11.82 0.71
N ASP A 11 11.88 11.06 -0.39
CA ASP A 11 12.78 11.37 -1.49
C ASP A 11 12.28 12.62 -2.23
N PRO A 12 13.07 13.72 -2.25
CA PRO A 12 12.58 14.99 -2.79
C PRO A 12 12.54 15.08 -4.31
N ASP A 13 13.10 14.11 -5.03
CA ASP A 13 13.26 14.19 -6.49
C ASP A 13 12.02 13.69 -7.25
N LEU A 14 10.89 13.50 -6.58
CA LEU A 14 9.79 12.78 -7.19
C LEU A 14 8.61 13.64 -7.54
N ASP A 15 8.24 13.57 -8.82
CA ASP A 15 6.93 13.98 -9.28
C ASP A 15 5.87 12.96 -8.83
N HIS A 16 6.31 11.80 -8.35
CA HIS A 16 5.47 10.68 -7.93
C HIS A 16 5.82 10.31 -6.51
N CYS A 17 4.88 10.45 -5.62
CA CYS A 17 5.16 10.31 -4.21
C CYS A 17 4.36 9.16 -3.60
N PRO A 18 4.97 7.97 -3.44
CA PRO A 18 4.36 6.92 -2.63
C PRO A 18 3.87 7.50 -1.30
N THR A 19 2.66 7.16 -0.94
CA THR A 19 1.99 7.75 0.22
C THR A 19 1.23 6.67 0.97
N VAL A 20 1.09 6.84 2.28
CA VAL A 20 0.43 5.90 3.16
C VAL A 20 -0.62 6.63 3.99
N TRP A 21 -1.81 6.05 4.06
CA TRP A 21 -2.91 6.52 4.91
C TRP A 21 -3.43 5.36 5.74
N ALA A 22 -4.11 5.70 6.81
CA ALA A 22 -4.85 4.73 7.62
C ALA A 22 -6.33 5.09 7.58
N ASP A 23 -7.19 4.10 7.44
CA ASP A 23 -8.63 4.26 7.55
C ASP A 23 -9.09 3.40 8.73
N ALA A 24 -9.13 4.02 9.91
CA ALA A 24 -9.46 3.31 11.14
C ALA A 24 -10.93 2.82 11.14
N GLU A 25 -11.80 3.57 10.50
CA GLU A 25 -13.22 3.23 10.46
C GLU A 25 -13.47 1.99 9.59
N ALA A 26 -12.86 1.93 8.42
CA ALA A 26 -12.96 0.76 7.54
C ALA A 26 -12.03 -0.37 7.96
N GLN A 27 -11.12 -0.11 8.88
CA GLN A 27 -10.08 -1.06 9.33
C GLN A 27 -9.18 -1.48 8.17
N GLU A 28 -8.72 -0.49 7.42
CA GLU A 28 -7.88 -0.68 6.25
C GLU A 28 -6.71 0.29 6.24
N ILE A 29 -5.64 -0.10 5.57
CA ILE A 29 -4.57 0.82 5.22
C ILE A 29 -4.68 1.13 3.73
N LEU A 30 -4.30 2.35 3.35
CA LEU A 30 -4.33 2.77 1.96
C LEU A 30 -2.92 3.10 1.51
N LEU A 31 -2.55 2.59 0.35
CA LEU A 31 -1.20 2.74 -0.16
C LEU A 31 -1.26 3.30 -1.58
N GLN A 32 -0.49 4.36 -1.82
CA GLN A 32 -0.20 4.84 -3.17
C GLN A 32 1.25 4.45 -3.47
N GLY A 33 1.46 3.73 -4.52
CA GLY A 33 2.78 3.27 -4.90
C GLY A 33 2.97 3.26 -6.40
N TRP A 34 4.10 2.71 -6.84
CA TRP A 34 4.42 2.65 -8.26
C TRP A 34 3.76 1.44 -8.90
N LYS A 35 3.41 1.58 -10.17
CA LYS A 35 2.93 0.44 -10.95
C LYS A 35 4.10 -0.50 -11.22
N PRO A 36 3.95 -1.81 -10.95
CA PRO A 36 5.00 -2.77 -11.28
C PRO A 36 5.10 -2.98 -12.79
N SER A 37 6.28 -3.40 -13.24
CA SER A 37 6.48 -3.76 -14.64
C SER A 37 5.66 -5.00 -14.99
N THR A 38 5.44 -5.23 -16.28
CA THR A 38 4.76 -6.44 -16.76
C THR A 38 5.48 -7.70 -16.29
N GLU A 39 6.80 -7.68 -16.29
CA GLU A 39 7.63 -8.80 -15.82
C GLU A 39 7.36 -9.11 -14.36
N THR A 40 7.36 -8.09 -13.49
CA THR A 40 7.06 -8.27 -12.07
C THR A 40 5.63 -8.78 -11.86
N GLN A 41 4.68 -8.27 -12.61
CA GLN A 41 3.29 -8.73 -12.53
C GLN A 41 3.19 -10.22 -12.88
N THR A 42 3.93 -10.66 -13.90
CA THR A 42 3.96 -12.06 -14.30
C THR A 42 4.54 -12.95 -13.20
N GLU A 43 5.61 -12.49 -12.54
CA GLU A 43 6.20 -13.23 -11.43
C GLU A 43 5.25 -13.36 -10.25
N CYS A 44 4.57 -12.27 -9.93
CA CYS A 44 3.58 -12.28 -8.84
C CYS A 44 2.43 -13.24 -9.16
N LYS A 45 1.95 -13.21 -10.39
CA LYS A 45 0.87 -14.08 -10.84
C LYS A 45 1.28 -15.55 -10.76
N ALA A 46 2.53 -15.87 -11.13
CA ALA A 46 3.03 -17.23 -11.11
C ALA A 46 3.14 -17.80 -9.70
N SER A 47 3.41 -16.96 -8.71
CA SER A 47 3.57 -17.38 -7.32
C SER A 47 2.31 -17.26 -6.48
N SER A 48 1.27 -16.62 -6.99
CA SER A 48 0.03 -16.44 -6.25
C SER A 48 -0.83 -17.71 -6.30
N PRO A 49 -1.40 -18.14 -5.17
CA PRO A 49 -2.37 -19.24 -5.17
C PRO A 49 -3.70 -18.87 -5.81
N ALA A 50 -3.97 -17.58 -6.01
CA ALA A 50 -5.17 -17.12 -6.70
C ALA A 50 -4.92 -17.14 -8.20
N ASN A 51 -5.29 -18.20 -8.87
CA ASN A 51 -5.09 -18.39 -10.31
C ASN A 51 -5.73 -17.27 -11.13
N GLY A 52 -4.98 -16.78 -12.11
CA GLY A 52 -5.51 -15.85 -13.10
C GLY A 52 -4.96 -14.44 -12.97
N PRO A 53 -5.40 -13.52 -13.83
CA PRO A 53 -4.93 -12.13 -13.81
C PRO A 53 -5.49 -11.37 -12.61
N VAL A 54 -4.83 -10.25 -12.28
CA VAL A 54 -5.34 -9.33 -11.25
C VAL A 54 -6.66 -8.75 -11.79
N PRO A 55 -7.76 -8.92 -11.05
CA PRO A 55 -9.04 -8.37 -11.50
C PRO A 55 -9.03 -6.84 -11.50
N ASP A 56 -9.95 -6.24 -12.28
CA ASP A 56 -10.02 -4.79 -12.40
C ASP A 56 -10.30 -4.09 -11.08
N SER A 57 -10.90 -4.81 -10.13
CA SER A 57 -11.18 -4.26 -8.79
C SER A 57 -9.97 -4.26 -7.87
N GLU A 58 -8.84 -4.82 -8.31
CA GLU A 58 -7.62 -4.90 -7.51
C GLU A 58 -6.44 -4.31 -8.26
N ALA A 59 -5.38 -3.98 -7.54
CA ALA A 59 -4.18 -3.42 -8.13
C ALA A 59 -2.93 -3.94 -7.43
N LEU A 60 -1.89 -4.18 -8.22
CA LEU A 60 -0.55 -4.41 -7.69
C LEU A 60 0.19 -3.08 -7.67
N ILE A 61 0.91 -2.82 -6.58
CA ILE A 61 1.78 -1.65 -6.48
C ILE A 61 3.13 -2.06 -5.92
N ARG A 62 4.13 -1.26 -6.21
CA ARG A 62 5.46 -1.38 -5.61
C ARG A 62 5.65 -0.25 -4.62
N MET A 63 6.16 -0.58 -3.44
CA MET A 63 6.49 0.41 -2.42
C MET A 63 7.98 0.31 -2.13
N PRO A 64 8.72 1.42 -2.16
CA PRO A 64 10.13 1.35 -1.80
C PRO A 64 10.30 1.04 -0.31
N ALA A 65 11.40 0.37 0.02
CA ALA A 65 11.67 -0.06 1.40
C ALA A 65 11.69 1.11 2.39
N ARG A 66 12.06 2.31 1.94
CA ARG A 66 12.05 3.49 2.81
C ARG A 66 10.67 3.90 3.30
N MET A 67 9.60 3.33 2.73
CA MET A 67 8.23 3.55 3.20
C MET A 67 7.82 2.60 4.31
N ILE A 68 8.63 1.59 4.61
CA ILE A 68 8.27 0.58 5.62
C ILE A 68 7.90 1.18 6.99
N PRO A 69 8.66 2.16 7.53
CA PRO A 69 8.27 2.73 8.83
C PRO A 69 6.87 3.34 8.82
N MET A 70 6.49 3.98 7.72
CA MET A 70 5.17 4.60 7.58
C MET A 70 4.07 3.56 7.45
N ILE A 71 4.36 2.45 6.73
CA ILE A 71 3.42 1.34 6.60
C ILE A 71 3.18 0.71 7.98
N ARG A 72 4.25 0.52 8.76
CA ARG A 72 4.12 0.00 10.14
C ARG A 72 3.28 0.92 11.01
N GLU A 73 3.49 2.23 10.89
CA GLU A 73 2.71 3.21 11.65
C GLU A 73 1.24 3.14 11.28
N ALA A 74 0.92 3.02 9.99
CA ALA A 74 -0.45 2.86 9.55
C ALA A 74 -1.08 1.58 10.09
N CYS A 75 -0.32 0.48 10.08
CA CYS A 75 -0.78 -0.79 10.64
C CYS A 75 -1.09 -0.64 12.13
N ASP A 76 -0.20 0.01 12.88
CA ASP A 76 -0.40 0.24 14.31
C ASP A 76 -1.65 1.07 14.57
N ALA A 77 -1.88 2.09 13.75
CA ALA A 77 -3.06 2.95 13.90
C ALA A 77 -4.36 2.17 13.70
N VAL A 78 -4.40 1.32 12.68
CA VAL A 78 -5.59 0.50 12.42
C VAL A 78 -5.78 -0.55 13.50
N GLU A 79 -4.71 -1.19 13.95
CA GLU A 79 -4.79 -2.19 15.03
C GLU A 79 -5.30 -1.57 16.32
N ARG A 80 -4.83 -0.37 16.68
CA ARG A 80 -5.33 0.34 17.87
C ARG A 80 -6.83 0.59 17.78
N ALA A 81 -7.32 0.92 16.60
CA ALA A 81 -8.75 1.15 16.38
C ALA A 81 -9.56 -0.12 16.57
N GLN A 82 -8.99 -1.29 16.24
CA GLN A 82 -9.67 -2.58 16.41
C GLN A 82 -9.81 -2.98 17.87
N LEU A 83 -8.92 -2.47 18.73
CA LEU A 83 -8.89 -2.84 20.15
C LEU A 83 -9.89 -2.06 21.00
N ARG A 84 -10.64 -1.14 20.43
CA ARG A 84 -11.61 -0.32 21.15
C ARG A 84 -12.98 -0.96 21.24
#